data_dfb00846fbfceb2b840148db95590c34
#
_entry.id   dfb00846fbfceb2b840148db95590c34
#
_cell.length_a   1.000
_cell.length_b   1.000
_cell.length_c   1.000
_cell.angle_alpha   90.00
_cell.angle_beta   90.00
_cell.angle_gamma   90.00
#
_symmetry.space_group_name_H-M   'P 1'
#
loop_
_entity.id
_entity.type
_entity.pdbx_description
1 polymer ?
#
loop_
_entity_poly.entity_id
_entity_poly.type
_entity_poly.pdbx_seq_one_letter_code
_entity_poly.pdbx_strand_id
1 'polypeptide(L)'
;MAHDSTLRFGNRVANYAKYRPSYPDKVLDYLQHECHLTSESVIADIGSGTGIFTKLLLDRGFTVYAVEPNDSMRHEAEKQLKLLHGFHSLNGTAENTNLPDKNTNLIVCAQAFHWFNNAETKAEFKRILAPYGHVALIWNNRCIDADDFAIAYELLLKQQSSDYERINHQNLTEADFVAFYHNGKYSLAKFSNYQVFNFEQLAGRAFSSSYVPAEDTPEGHMFSIQLKAIFDQYQTNGTVMFRYDTEVYLGKL
;
A
#
# COMPACT_ATOMS: atom_id res chain seq x y z
N MET A 1 16.99 15.23 6.70
CA MET A 1 15.97 15.96 5.93
C MET A 1 14.84 14.96 5.70
N ALA A 2 13.67 15.20 6.26
CA ALA A 2 12.50 14.37 6.01
C ALA A 2 12.21 14.44 4.51
N HIS A 3 12.27 13.31 3.81
CA HIS A 3 11.88 13.24 2.42
C HIS A 3 10.36 13.43 2.37
N ASP A 4 9.93 14.54 1.79
CA ASP A 4 8.52 14.87 1.62
C ASP A 4 7.88 13.83 0.68
N SER A 5 7.31 12.79 1.28
CA SER A 5 6.59 11.73 0.57
C SER A 5 5.40 12.28 -0.23
N THR A 6 4.88 13.45 0.19
CA THR A 6 3.72 14.09 -0.43
C THR A 6 4.01 14.58 -1.86
N LEU A 7 5.25 14.94 -2.18
CA LEU A 7 5.64 15.45 -3.51
C LEU A 7 5.99 14.33 -4.53
N ARG A 8 6.30 13.12 -4.07
CA ARG A 8 6.82 12.05 -4.95
C ARG A 8 5.80 11.44 -5.91
N PHE A 9 4.52 11.52 -5.58
CA PHE A 9 3.49 10.79 -6.30
C PHE A 9 2.64 11.64 -7.26
N GLY A 10 2.74 12.97 -7.22
CA GLY A 10 1.86 13.89 -7.97
C GLY A 10 1.70 13.56 -9.47
N ASN A 11 2.79 13.30 -10.18
CA ASN A 11 2.79 13.02 -11.62
C ASN A 11 2.46 11.55 -11.97
N ARG A 12 2.31 10.66 -10.97
CA ARG A 12 2.15 9.21 -11.17
C ARG A 12 0.82 8.68 -10.64
N VAL A 13 -0.06 9.55 -10.12
CA VAL A 13 -1.33 9.17 -9.47
C VAL A 13 -2.22 8.33 -10.39
N ALA A 14 -2.34 8.69 -11.67
CA ALA A 14 -3.17 7.94 -12.62
C ALA A 14 -2.66 6.50 -12.82
N ASN A 15 -1.35 6.32 -13.03
CA ASN A 15 -0.74 5.00 -13.14
C ASN A 15 -0.80 4.24 -11.81
N TYR A 16 -0.65 4.94 -10.69
CA TYR A 16 -0.77 4.34 -9.36
C TYR A 16 -2.17 3.75 -9.16
N ALA A 17 -3.21 4.55 -9.37
CA ALA A 17 -4.61 4.11 -9.21
C ALA A 17 -4.98 2.96 -10.15
N LYS A 18 -4.44 2.95 -11.39
CA LYS A 18 -4.80 1.98 -12.43
C LYS A 18 -4.05 0.65 -12.31
N TYR A 19 -2.77 0.67 -11.92
CA TYR A 19 -1.89 -0.49 -12.08
C TYR A 19 -1.32 -1.06 -10.77
N ARG A 20 -1.52 -0.40 -9.62
CA ARG A 20 -1.08 -0.99 -8.33
C ARG A 20 -1.94 -2.21 -7.98
N PRO A 21 -1.33 -3.23 -7.32
CA PRO A 21 -2.09 -4.41 -6.93
C PRO A 21 -3.20 -4.07 -5.93
N SER A 22 -4.35 -4.66 -6.14
CA SER A 22 -5.38 -4.79 -5.12
C SER A 22 -4.95 -5.83 -4.07
N TYR A 23 -5.81 -6.13 -3.12
CA TYR A 23 -5.56 -7.08 -2.05
C TYR A 23 -6.54 -8.25 -2.17
N PRO A 24 -6.12 -9.48 -1.78
CA PRO A 24 -7.01 -10.63 -1.79
C PRO A 24 -8.19 -10.47 -0.82
N ASP A 25 -9.37 -10.92 -1.21
CA ASP A 25 -10.56 -10.92 -0.34
C ASP A 25 -10.34 -11.62 1.01
N LYS A 26 -9.49 -12.64 1.02
CA LYS A 26 -9.09 -13.35 2.25
C LYS A 26 -8.43 -12.46 3.30
N VAL A 27 -7.82 -11.34 2.91
CA VAL A 27 -7.29 -10.33 3.85
C VAL A 27 -8.44 -9.68 4.61
N LEU A 28 -9.52 -9.31 3.90
CA LEU A 28 -10.70 -8.69 4.51
C LEU A 28 -11.42 -9.70 5.43
N ASP A 29 -11.55 -10.96 4.99
CA ASP A 29 -12.15 -12.03 5.81
C ASP A 29 -11.35 -12.24 7.10
N TYR A 30 -10.01 -12.27 6.99
CA TYR A 30 -9.10 -12.40 8.13
C TYR A 30 -9.26 -11.22 9.11
N LEU A 31 -9.21 -9.97 8.62
CA LEU A 31 -9.37 -8.79 9.46
C LEU A 31 -10.73 -8.75 10.13
N GLN A 32 -11.80 -9.09 9.41
CA GLN A 32 -13.15 -9.13 9.96
C GLN A 32 -13.27 -10.16 11.08
N HIS A 33 -12.72 -11.35 10.89
CA HIS A 33 -12.73 -12.42 11.89
C HIS A 33 -11.88 -12.08 13.12
N GLU A 34 -10.62 -11.74 12.94
CA GLU A 34 -9.67 -11.52 14.05
C GLU A 34 -9.99 -10.28 14.87
N CYS A 35 -10.53 -9.24 14.24
CA CYS A 35 -10.89 -7.99 14.92
C CYS A 35 -12.37 -7.95 15.33
N HIS A 36 -13.15 -9.01 15.09
CA HIS A 36 -14.59 -9.10 15.36
C HIS A 36 -15.38 -7.92 14.78
N LEU A 37 -15.06 -7.52 13.53
CA LEU A 37 -15.69 -6.37 12.91
C LEU A 37 -17.13 -6.68 12.52
N THR A 38 -18.02 -5.70 12.77
CA THR A 38 -19.43 -5.70 12.39
C THR A 38 -19.71 -4.53 11.43
N SER A 39 -20.91 -4.45 10.88
CA SER A 39 -21.34 -3.33 10.04
C SER A 39 -21.28 -1.96 10.74
N GLU A 40 -21.25 -1.95 12.07
CA GLU A 40 -21.15 -0.72 12.89
C GLU A 40 -19.69 -0.33 13.17
N SER A 41 -18.72 -1.17 12.76
CA SER A 41 -17.32 -0.91 13.03
C SER A 41 -16.81 0.26 12.19
N VAL A 42 -16.04 1.12 12.84
CA VAL A 42 -15.36 2.27 12.24
C VAL A 42 -13.93 1.91 11.94
N ILE A 43 -13.50 2.10 10.71
CA ILE A 43 -12.14 1.80 10.26
C ILE A 43 -11.44 3.08 9.81
N ALA A 44 -10.19 3.25 10.22
CA ALA A 44 -9.32 4.31 9.71
C ALA A 44 -8.27 3.71 8.77
N ASP A 45 -8.26 4.14 7.51
CA ASP A 45 -7.23 3.80 6.52
C ASP A 45 -6.22 4.95 6.47
N ILE A 46 -5.05 4.76 7.08
CA ILE A 46 -4.03 5.80 7.28
C ILE A 46 -2.95 5.70 6.20
N GLY A 47 -2.73 6.81 5.48
CA GLY A 47 -1.97 6.82 4.24
C GLY A 47 -2.74 6.11 3.14
N SER A 48 -4.04 6.43 3.03
CA SER A 48 -4.99 5.72 2.15
C SER A 48 -4.69 5.88 0.65
N GLY A 49 -3.86 6.85 0.28
CA GLY A 49 -3.45 7.09 -1.09
C GLY A 49 -4.64 7.34 -2.02
N THR A 50 -4.73 6.59 -3.10
CA THR A 50 -5.83 6.65 -4.07
C THR A 50 -7.05 5.82 -3.67
N GLY A 51 -7.09 5.28 -2.44
CA GLY A 51 -8.24 4.59 -1.89
C GLY A 51 -8.39 3.12 -2.29
N ILE A 52 -7.33 2.44 -2.73
CA ILE A 52 -7.39 1.02 -3.17
C ILE A 52 -7.89 0.13 -2.03
N PHE A 53 -7.30 0.25 -0.83
CA PHE A 53 -7.73 -0.56 0.33
C PHE A 53 -9.03 -0.05 0.92
N THR A 54 -9.19 1.28 0.99
CA THR A 54 -10.45 1.94 1.39
C THR A 54 -11.65 1.38 0.63
N LYS A 55 -11.54 1.26 -0.72
CA LYS A 55 -12.62 0.70 -1.55
C LYS A 55 -13.03 -0.69 -1.13
N LEU A 56 -12.08 -1.57 -0.85
CA LEU A 56 -12.35 -2.95 -0.44
C LEU A 56 -13.10 -3.00 0.90
N LEU A 57 -12.78 -2.12 1.83
CA LEU A 57 -13.49 -2.00 3.10
C LEU A 57 -14.92 -1.47 2.91
N LEU A 58 -15.10 -0.46 2.05
CA LEU A 58 -16.43 0.09 1.72
C LEU A 58 -17.31 -0.95 1.01
N ASP A 59 -16.74 -1.75 0.11
CA ASP A 59 -17.44 -2.84 -0.59
C ASP A 59 -17.96 -3.94 0.41
N ARG A 60 -17.36 -4.02 1.61
CA ARG A 60 -17.84 -4.88 2.73
C ARG A 60 -18.86 -4.17 3.65
N GLY A 61 -19.21 -2.92 3.34
CA GLY A 61 -20.22 -2.13 4.07
C GLY A 61 -19.71 -1.45 5.33
N PHE A 62 -18.39 -1.35 5.53
CA PHE A 62 -17.82 -0.64 6.68
C PHE A 62 -17.88 0.89 6.51
N THR A 63 -17.88 1.59 7.63
CA THR A 63 -17.59 3.04 7.66
C THR A 63 -16.08 3.24 7.70
N VAL A 64 -15.55 3.98 6.71
CA VAL A 64 -14.10 4.15 6.53
C VAL A 64 -13.72 5.63 6.50
N TYR A 65 -12.83 6.02 7.39
CA TYR A 65 -12.14 7.30 7.37
C TYR A 65 -10.80 7.12 6.65
N ALA A 66 -10.72 7.62 5.42
CA ALA A 66 -9.54 7.60 4.58
C ALA A 66 -8.70 8.86 4.85
N VAL A 67 -7.57 8.69 5.53
CA VAL A 67 -6.67 9.79 5.93
C VAL A 67 -5.48 9.82 4.99
N GLU A 68 -5.34 10.92 4.21
CA GLU A 68 -4.29 11.10 3.22
C GLU A 68 -3.83 12.55 3.13
N PRO A 69 -2.56 12.88 3.42
CA PRO A 69 -2.05 14.25 3.33
C PRO A 69 -1.81 14.73 1.90
N ASN A 70 -1.54 13.82 0.94
CA ASN A 70 -1.27 14.20 -0.45
C ASN A 70 -2.58 14.54 -1.17
N ASP A 71 -2.73 15.83 -1.56
CA ASP A 71 -3.95 16.33 -2.20
C ASP A 71 -4.28 15.59 -3.50
N SER A 72 -3.28 15.29 -4.34
CA SER A 72 -3.52 14.63 -5.62
C SER A 72 -4.02 13.19 -5.45
N MET A 73 -3.48 12.44 -4.48
CA MET A 73 -3.94 11.10 -4.15
C MET A 73 -5.33 11.13 -3.51
N ARG A 74 -5.53 12.03 -2.55
CA ARG A 74 -6.81 12.20 -1.86
C ARG A 74 -7.93 12.57 -2.84
N HIS A 75 -7.70 13.52 -3.74
CA HIS A 75 -8.68 13.90 -4.77
C HIS A 75 -9.01 12.74 -5.72
N GLU A 76 -8.02 11.88 -6.07
CA GLU A 76 -8.30 10.70 -6.89
C GLU A 76 -9.17 9.68 -6.13
N ALA A 77 -8.93 9.47 -4.83
CA ALA A 77 -9.79 8.65 -3.99
C ALA A 77 -11.22 9.23 -3.90
N GLU A 78 -11.35 10.52 -3.65
CA GLU A 78 -12.64 11.21 -3.60
C GLU A 78 -13.43 11.10 -4.91
N LYS A 79 -12.75 11.25 -6.04
CA LYS A 79 -13.37 11.11 -7.36
C LYS A 79 -13.99 9.72 -7.55
N GLN A 80 -13.33 8.68 -7.07
CA GLN A 80 -13.79 7.30 -7.23
C GLN A 80 -14.79 6.86 -6.15
N LEU A 81 -14.64 7.33 -4.92
CA LEU A 81 -15.30 6.74 -3.75
C LEU A 81 -16.39 7.62 -3.11
N LYS A 82 -16.46 8.92 -3.43
CA LYS A 82 -17.37 9.87 -2.78
C LYS A 82 -18.86 9.50 -2.79
N LEU A 83 -19.28 8.64 -3.69
CA LEU A 83 -20.67 8.18 -3.79
C LEU A 83 -20.91 6.87 -3.02
N LEU A 84 -19.86 6.22 -2.51
CA LEU A 84 -20.00 5.01 -1.72
C LEU A 84 -20.41 5.36 -0.29
N HIS A 85 -21.40 4.62 0.21
CA HIS A 85 -21.85 4.77 1.60
C HIS A 85 -20.69 4.48 2.57
N GLY A 86 -20.58 5.26 3.63
CA GLY A 86 -19.56 5.09 4.66
C GLY A 86 -18.18 5.66 4.31
N PHE A 87 -18.00 6.30 3.15
CA PHE A 87 -16.73 6.94 2.79
C PHE A 87 -16.58 8.32 3.41
N HIS A 88 -15.49 8.53 4.15
CA HIS A 88 -15.10 9.82 4.72
C HIS A 88 -13.65 10.13 4.37
N SER A 89 -13.42 11.17 3.56
CA SER A 89 -12.08 11.63 3.19
C SER A 89 -11.60 12.69 4.17
N LEU A 90 -10.37 12.53 4.67
CA LEU A 90 -9.75 13.47 5.62
C LEU A 90 -8.36 13.88 5.13
N ASN A 91 -8.12 15.20 5.12
CA ASN A 91 -6.77 15.73 5.00
C ASN A 91 -6.10 15.65 6.38
N GLY A 92 -5.21 14.69 6.57
CA GLY A 92 -4.51 14.45 7.81
C GLY A 92 -3.24 13.63 7.58
N THR A 93 -2.36 13.60 8.57
CA THR A 93 -1.18 12.75 8.61
C THR A 93 -1.37 11.61 9.61
N ALA A 94 -0.44 10.66 9.63
CA ALA A 94 -0.47 9.58 10.61
C ALA A 94 -0.26 10.09 12.05
N GLU A 95 0.45 11.22 12.20
CA GLU A 95 0.72 11.89 13.48
C GLU A 95 -0.44 12.79 13.94
N ASN A 96 -1.31 13.19 13.00
CA ASN A 96 -2.48 14.05 13.27
C ASN A 96 -3.60 13.71 12.27
N THR A 97 -4.40 12.72 12.62
CA THR A 97 -5.44 12.15 11.74
C THR A 97 -6.70 13.01 11.64
N ASN A 98 -6.91 13.97 12.55
CA ASN A 98 -8.16 14.71 12.74
C ASN A 98 -9.36 13.82 13.14
N LEU A 99 -9.12 12.59 13.60
CA LEU A 99 -10.16 11.68 14.08
C LEU A 99 -10.45 11.91 15.58
N PRO A 100 -11.68 11.63 16.04
CA PRO A 100 -12.00 11.71 17.46
C PRO A 100 -11.30 10.60 18.28
N ASP A 101 -11.16 10.85 19.58
CA ASP A 101 -10.59 9.89 20.52
C ASP A 101 -11.45 8.62 20.60
N LYS A 102 -10.81 7.47 20.70
CA LYS A 102 -11.42 6.16 21.01
C LYS A 102 -12.63 5.80 20.13
N ASN A 103 -12.58 6.18 18.86
CA ASN A 103 -13.69 5.98 17.93
C ASN A 103 -13.38 4.96 16.80
N THR A 104 -12.18 4.42 16.72
CA THR A 104 -11.73 3.57 15.63
C THR A 104 -11.55 2.13 16.09
N ASN A 105 -12.27 1.18 15.49
CA ASN A 105 -12.18 -0.25 15.85
C ASN A 105 -10.97 -0.92 15.19
N LEU A 106 -10.60 -0.49 13.98
CA LEU A 106 -9.44 -0.98 13.25
C LEU A 106 -8.74 0.17 12.54
N ILE A 107 -7.43 0.31 12.76
CA ILE A 107 -6.57 1.13 11.94
C ILE A 107 -5.90 0.22 10.92
N VAL A 108 -5.92 0.58 9.65
CA VAL A 108 -5.15 -0.08 8.59
C VAL A 108 -4.14 0.88 8.00
N CYS A 109 -2.94 0.36 7.68
CA CYS A 109 -1.90 1.07 6.94
C CYS A 109 -1.46 0.16 5.80
N ALA A 110 -2.10 0.32 4.63
CA ALA A 110 -1.83 -0.50 3.47
C ALA A 110 -0.72 0.13 2.60
N GLN A 111 0.47 -0.45 2.53
CA GLN A 111 1.66 0.05 1.83
C GLN A 111 2.17 1.41 2.35
N ALA A 112 1.89 1.79 3.59
CA ALA A 112 2.10 3.17 4.04
C ALA A 112 3.01 3.30 5.28
N PHE A 113 2.95 2.39 6.24
CA PHE A 113 3.55 2.55 7.58
C PHE A 113 5.05 2.89 7.57
N HIS A 114 5.82 2.43 6.60
CA HIS A 114 7.25 2.73 6.48
C HIS A 114 7.58 4.23 6.29
N TRP A 115 6.58 5.07 5.97
CA TRP A 115 6.72 6.52 5.85
C TRP A 115 6.60 7.26 7.18
N PHE A 116 5.93 6.64 8.16
CA PHE A 116 5.55 7.28 9.42
C PHE A 116 5.73 6.37 10.66
N ASN A 117 6.71 5.45 10.63
CA ASN A 117 7.08 4.66 11.81
C ASN A 117 7.84 5.53 12.82
N ASN A 118 7.09 6.27 13.65
CA ASN A 118 7.61 7.15 14.68
C ASN A 118 6.74 7.15 15.94
N ALA A 119 7.21 7.81 17.01
CA ALA A 119 6.55 7.83 18.31
C ALA A 119 5.23 8.63 18.28
N GLU A 120 5.17 9.69 17.47
CA GLU A 120 4.03 10.57 17.31
C GLU A 120 2.87 9.82 16.66
N THR A 121 3.13 9.04 15.59
CA THR A 121 2.16 8.15 14.96
C THR A 121 1.61 7.12 15.96
N LYS A 122 2.49 6.49 16.73
CA LYS A 122 2.06 5.51 17.73
C LYS A 122 1.17 6.15 18.81
N ALA A 123 1.48 7.37 19.23
CA ALA A 123 0.67 8.12 20.20
C ALA A 123 -0.72 8.46 19.62
N GLU A 124 -0.76 8.94 18.37
CA GLU A 124 -2.00 9.28 17.68
C GLU A 124 -2.88 8.03 17.48
N PHE A 125 -2.30 6.92 17.05
CA PHE A 125 -3.05 5.66 16.89
C PHE A 125 -3.65 5.19 18.21
N LYS A 126 -2.90 5.30 19.33
CA LYS A 126 -3.43 5.01 20.68
C LYS A 126 -4.58 5.94 21.07
N ARG A 127 -4.53 7.21 20.66
CA ARG A 127 -5.57 8.19 20.97
C ARG A 127 -6.89 7.85 20.27
N ILE A 128 -6.83 7.50 18.97
CA ILE A 128 -8.03 7.26 18.14
C ILE A 128 -8.60 5.85 18.30
N LEU A 129 -7.79 4.85 18.70
CA LEU A 129 -8.27 3.48 18.87
C LEU A 129 -9.32 3.36 19.98
N ALA A 130 -10.44 2.75 19.66
CA ALA A 130 -11.43 2.31 20.63
C ALA A 130 -10.82 1.26 21.59
N PRO A 131 -11.42 1.05 22.78
CA PRO A 131 -11.04 -0.07 23.64
C PRO A 131 -11.11 -1.38 22.83
N TYR A 132 -10.04 -2.20 22.94
CA TYR A 132 -9.88 -3.45 22.17
C TYR A 132 -9.67 -3.31 20.66
N GLY A 133 -9.54 -2.10 20.12
CA GLY A 133 -9.20 -1.85 18.72
C GLY A 133 -7.85 -2.46 18.32
N HIS A 134 -7.68 -2.68 17.02
CA HIS A 134 -6.48 -3.29 16.45
C HIS A 134 -5.83 -2.37 15.42
N VAL A 135 -4.56 -2.65 15.13
CA VAL A 135 -3.82 -2.04 14.02
C VAL A 135 -3.35 -3.15 13.09
N ALA A 136 -3.64 -3.00 11.80
CA ALA A 136 -3.18 -3.87 10.72
C ALA A 136 -2.21 -3.12 9.81
N LEU A 137 -0.97 -3.57 9.74
CA LEU A 137 0.04 -3.08 8.80
C LEU A 137 0.13 -4.08 7.66
N ILE A 138 -0.06 -3.61 6.41
CA ILE A 138 -0.32 -4.49 5.26
C ILE A 138 0.62 -4.15 4.11
N TRP A 139 1.27 -5.17 3.52
CA TRP A 139 2.09 -5.03 2.31
C TRP A 139 1.82 -6.13 1.30
N ASN A 140 1.83 -5.76 0.02
CA ASN A 140 1.98 -6.68 -1.10
C ASN A 140 3.47 -6.78 -1.43
N ASN A 141 4.14 -7.81 -0.92
CA ASN A 141 5.54 -8.08 -1.18
C ASN A 141 5.68 -8.85 -2.49
N ARG A 142 6.32 -8.25 -3.49
CA ARG A 142 6.55 -8.93 -4.77
C ARG A 142 7.52 -10.10 -4.57
N CYS A 143 7.14 -11.29 -5.04
CA CYS A 143 8.02 -12.47 -5.07
C CYS A 143 9.05 -12.26 -6.18
N ILE A 144 10.27 -11.86 -5.79
CA ILE A 144 11.32 -11.42 -6.73
C ILE A 144 12.07 -12.57 -7.40
N ASP A 145 11.90 -13.77 -6.91
CA ASP A 145 12.54 -15.02 -7.35
C ASP A 145 11.54 -16.11 -7.76
N ALA A 146 10.27 -15.74 -7.95
CA ALA A 146 9.20 -16.68 -8.25
C ALA A 146 9.36 -17.41 -9.60
N ASP A 147 9.99 -16.74 -10.56
CA ASP A 147 10.29 -17.25 -11.91
C ASP A 147 11.36 -16.38 -12.58
N ASP A 148 11.83 -16.80 -13.77
CA ASP A 148 12.88 -16.11 -14.51
C ASP A 148 12.47 -14.66 -14.89
N PHE A 149 11.19 -14.42 -15.17
CA PHE A 149 10.67 -13.06 -15.42
C PHE A 149 10.84 -12.19 -14.18
N ALA A 150 10.46 -12.68 -13.00
CA ALA A 150 10.58 -11.95 -11.75
C ALA A 150 12.04 -11.59 -11.43
N ILE A 151 12.96 -12.52 -11.65
CA ILE A 151 14.41 -12.33 -11.49
C ILE A 151 14.93 -11.26 -12.47
N ALA A 152 14.59 -11.38 -13.76
CA ALA A 152 15.03 -10.41 -14.77
C ALA A 152 14.50 -8.99 -14.50
N TYR A 153 13.23 -8.87 -14.09
CA TYR A 153 12.65 -7.60 -13.73
C TYR A 153 13.31 -6.98 -12.47
N GLU A 154 13.61 -7.80 -11.46
CA GLU A 154 14.32 -7.35 -10.26
C GLU A 154 15.73 -6.83 -10.59
N LEU A 155 16.46 -7.52 -11.47
CA LEU A 155 17.78 -7.08 -11.94
C LEU A 155 17.69 -5.74 -12.69
N LEU A 156 16.68 -5.55 -13.54
CA LEU A 156 16.43 -4.29 -14.23
C LEU A 156 16.22 -3.14 -13.23
N LEU A 157 15.39 -3.35 -12.19
CA LEU A 157 15.16 -2.33 -11.17
C LEU A 157 16.46 -1.96 -10.42
N LYS A 158 17.27 -2.94 -10.02
CA LYS A 158 18.55 -2.70 -9.34
C LYS A 158 19.55 -1.93 -10.18
N GLN A 159 19.57 -2.18 -11.49
CA GLN A 159 20.47 -1.51 -12.42
C GLN A 159 20.07 -0.09 -12.76
N GLN A 160 18.77 0.20 -12.85
CA GLN A 160 18.25 1.46 -13.38
C GLN A 160 17.65 2.40 -12.31
N SER A 161 17.63 1.99 -11.05
CA SER A 161 16.98 2.75 -9.98
C SER A 161 17.94 2.97 -8.80
N SER A 162 18.58 4.11 -8.75
CA SER A 162 19.54 4.46 -7.69
C SER A 162 18.96 4.46 -6.27
N ASP A 163 17.64 4.67 -6.16
CA ASP A 163 16.91 4.78 -4.91
C ASP A 163 16.13 3.49 -4.53
N TYR A 164 16.19 2.44 -5.36
CA TYR A 164 15.36 1.25 -5.20
C TYR A 164 15.55 0.57 -3.83
N GLU A 165 16.80 0.32 -3.44
CA GLU A 165 17.11 -0.33 -2.16
C GLU A 165 16.80 0.58 -0.97
N ARG A 166 16.92 1.90 -1.11
CA ARG A 166 16.72 2.86 -0.03
C ARG A 166 15.24 3.09 0.32
N ILE A 167 14.35 3.02 -0.69
CA ILE A 167 12.92 3.34 -0.53
C ILE A 167 12.10 2.08 -0.23
N ASN A 168 12.72 0.92 -0.20
CA ASN A 168 12.03 -0.33 0.00
C ASN A 168 11.44 -0.40 1.42
N HIS A 169 10.12 -0.68 1.52
CA HIS A 169 9.44 -0.98 2.78
C HIS A 169 10.05 -2.17 3.54
N GLN A 170 10.83 -3.02 2.88
CA GLN A 170 11.63 -4.10 3.47
C GLN A 170 12.73 -3.59 4.43
N ASN A 171 12.91 -2.27 4.58
CA ASN A 171 13.77 -1.67 5.60
C ASN A 171 13.15 -1.74 7.01
N LEU A 172 11.84 -2.04 7.14
CA LEU A 172 11.24 -2.35 8.44
C LEU A 172 11.69 -3.75 8.88
N THR A 173 12.20 -3.81 10.10
CA THR A 173 12.71 -5.03 10.73
C THR A 173 11.71 -5.60 11.73
N GLU A 174 11.91 -6.84 12.17
CA GLU A 174 11.13 -7.43 13.26
C GLU A 174 11.17 -6.54 14.53
N ALA A 175 12.30 -5.91 14.82
CA ALA A 175 12.44 -4.99 15.94
C ALA A 175 11.49 -3.79 15.87
N ASP A 176 11.22 -3.28 14.68
CA ASP A 176 10.27 -2.18 14.47
C ASP A 176 8.84 -2.62 14.83
N PHE A 177 8.42 -3.81 14.40
CA PHE A 177 7.10 -4.36 14.75
C PHE A 177 6.99 -4.66 16.24
N VAL A 178 8.01 -5.26 16.85
CA VAL A 178 8.08 -5.50 18.29
C VAL A 178 7.98 -4.19 19.07
N ALA A 179 8.68 -3.14 18.65
CA ALA A 179 8.62 -1.83 19.30
C ALA A 179 7.26 -1.14 19.09
N PHE A 180 6.61 -1.38 17.96
CA PHE A 180 5.35 -0.74 17.63
C PHE A 180 4.17 -1.35 18.39
N TYR A 181 4.01 -2.66 18.39
CA TYR A 181 2.88 -3.34 19.02
C TYR A 181 3.01 -3.47 20.53
N HIS A 182 1.86 -3.58 21.22
CA HIS A 182 1.80 -3.74 22.67
C HIS A 182 2.53 -4.99 23.14
N ASN A 183 3.51 -4.82 24.05
CA ASN A 183 4.36 -5.92 24.55
C ASN A 183 5.02 -6.75 23.43
N GLY A 184 5.25 -6.16 22.26
CA GLY A 184 5.82 -6.83 21.10
C GLY A 184 4.94 -7.91 20.47
N LYS A 185 3.64 -7.95 20.79
CA LYS A 185 2.73 -9.03 20.37
C LYS A 185 1.93 -8.64 19.12
N TYR A 186 2.16 -9.36 18.04
CA TYR A 186 1.39 -9.30 16.81
C TYR A 186 1.29 -10.68 16.16
N SER A 187 0.32 -10.87 15.29
CA SER A 187 0.25 -12.02 14.38
C SER A 187 0.69 -11.61 12.99
N LEU A 188 1.33 -12.51 12.25
CA LEU A 188 1.65 -12.37 10.84
C LEU A 188 0.86 -13.39 10.05
N ALA A 189 -0.03 -12.91 9.17
CA ALA A 189 -0.74 -13.73 8.18
C ALA A 189 -0.25 -13.40 6.77
N LYS A 190 -0.16 -14.43 5.91
CA LYS A 190 0.28 -14.30 4.51
C LYS A 190 -0.79 -14.83 3.57
N PHE A 191 -1.02 -14.10 2.49
CA PHE A 191 -2.00 -14.43 1.46
C PHE A 191 -1.38 -14.28 0.08
N SER A 192 -1.49 -15.31 -0.76
CA SER A 192 -1.02 -15.23 -2.14
C SER A 192 -1.86 -14.23 -2.93
N ASN A 193 -1.18 -13.40 -3.72
CA ASN A 193 -1.78 -12.42 -4.60
C ASN A 193 -1.03 -12.41 -5.94
N TYR A 194 -1.67 -11.95 -7.01
CA TYR A 194 -1.03 -11.85 -8.31
C TYR A 194 -1.67 -10.77 -9.19
N GLN A 195 -0.91 -10.34 -10.20
CA GLN A 195 -1.41 -9.52 -11.29
C GLN A 195 -0.90 -10.09 -12.61
N VAL A 196 -1.75 -10.11 -13.62
CA VAL A 196 -1.39 -10.49 -14.99
C VAL A 196 -1.37 -9.23 -15.85
N PHE A 197 -0.31 -9.05 -16.63
CA PHE A 197 -0.07 -7.84 -17.40
C PHE A 197 0.24 -8.16 -18.86
N ASN A 198 -0.41 -7.46 -19.78
CA ASN A 198 0.17 -7.20 -21.10
C ASN A 198 1.30 -6.16 -20.98
N PHE A 199 1.99 -5.84 -22.09
CA PHE A 199 3.12 -4.91 -22.00
C PHE A 199 2.74 -3.49 -21.55
N GLU A 200 1.64 -2.94 -22.05
CA GLU A 200 1.15 -1.60 -21.64
C GLU A 200 0.89 -1.54 -20.13
N GLN A 201 0.23 -2.55 -19.59
CA GLN A 201 -0.08 -2.66 -18.17
C GLN A 201 1.19 -2.85 -17.32
N LEU A 202 2.16 -3.66 -17.81
CA LEU A 202 3.44 -3.85 -17.14
C LEU A 202 4.24 -2.54 -17.08
N ALA A 203 4.30 -1.79 -18.19
CA ALA A 203 4.96 -0.50 -18.24
C ALA A 203 4.28 0.51 -17.29
N GLY A 204 2.96 0.62 -17.35
CA GLY A 204 2.21 1.48 -16.42
C GLY A 204 2.41 1.11 -14.95
N ARG A 205 2.48 -0.21 -14.64
CA ARG A 205 2.80 -0.69 -13.29
C ARG A 205 4.22 -0.31 -12.87
N ALA A 206 5.21 -0.45 -13.76
CA ALA A 206 6.60 -0.07 -13.49
C ALA A 206 6.72 1.43 -13.23
N PHE A 207 6.20 2.27 -14.14
CA PHE A 207 6.24 3.74 -14.04
C PHE A 207 5.37 4.31 -12.91
N SER A 208 4.48 3.53 -12.31
CA SER A 208 3.79 3.91 -11.07
C SER A 208 4.70 3.95 -9.85
N SER A 209 5.91 3.39 -9.95
CA SER A 209 6.87 3.30 -8.83
C SER A 209 7.76 4.53 -8.78
N SER A 210 7.91 5.12 -7.57
CA SER A 210 8.66 6.37 -7.38
C SER A 210 10.16 6.24 -7.65
N TYR A 211 10.69 5.03 -7.60
CA TYR A 211 12.11 4.73 -7.85
C TYR A 211 12.44 4.46 -9.32
N VAL A 212 11.45 4.23 -10.20
CA VAL A 212 11.67 4.09 -11.65
C VAL A 212 11.86 5.49 -12.26
N PRO A 213 12.80 5.71 -13.20
CA PRO A 213 12.94 6.98 -13.90
C PRO A 213 11.63 7.45 -14.52
N ALA A 214 11.44 8.77 -14.66
CA ALA A 214 10.22 9.30 -15.28
C ALA A 214 10.17 8.91 -16.77
N GLU A 215 8.99 8.55 -17.26
CA GLU A 215 8.80 7.99 -18.61
C GLU A 215 9.25 8.92 -19.73
N ASP A 216 9.15 10.24 -19.53
CA ASP A 216 9.51 11.30 -20.46
C ASP A 216 11.01 11.68 -20.43
N THR A 217 11.84 10.95 -19.66
CA THR A 217 13.28 11.15 -19.59
C THR A 217 14.07 10.17 -20.48
N PRO A 218 15.32 10.49 -20.88
CA PRO A 218 16.17 9.53 -21.59
C PRO A 218 16.34 8.19 -20.83
N GLU A 219 16.49 8.26 -19.51
CA GLU A 219 16.61 7.09 -18.63
C GLU A 219 15.31 6.28 -18.60
N GLY A 220 14.14 6.95 -18.59
CA GLY A 220 12.84 6.31 -18.67
C GLY A 220 12.61 5.60 -20.01
N HIS A 221 13.03 6.21 -21.11
CA HIS A 221 12.99 5.58 -22.44
C HIS A 221 13.89 4.33 -22.49
N MET A 222 15.12 4.42 -21.93
CA MET A 222 16.01 3.25 -21.87
C MET A 222 15.44 2.13 -21.01
N PHE A 223 14.86 2.50 -19.85
CA PHE A 223 14.16 1.54 -18.98
C PHE A 223 13.02 0.84 -19.74
N SER A 224 12.20 1.60 -20.50
CA SER A 224 11.08 1.04 -21.29
C SER A 224 11.55 0.05 -22.36
N ILE A 225 12.67 0.34 -23.05
CA ILE A 225 13.26 -0.57 -24.05
C ILE A 225 13.71 -1.87 -23.39
N GLN A 226 14.40 -1.80 -22.26
CA GLN A 226 14.87 -2.97 -21.53
C GLN A 226 13.71 -3.79 -20.95
N LEU A 227 12.70 -3.11 -20.41
CA LEU A 227 11.47 -3.75 -19.92
C LEU A 227 10.74 -4.49 -21.03
N LYS A 228 10.70 -3.91 -22.24
CA LYS A 228 10.08 -4.54 -23.42
C LYS A 228 10.83 -5.81 -23.83
N ALA A 229 12.18 -5.79 -23.82
CA ALA A 229 12.98 -6.96 -24.12
C ALA A 229 12.76 -8.10 -23.13
N ILE A 230 12.69 -7.78 -21.83
CA ILE A 230 12.36 -8.76 -20.78
C ILE A 230 10.94 -9.30 -21.00
N PHE A 231 9.95 -8.43 -21.26
CA PHE A 231 8.59 -8.86 -21.53
C PHE A 231 8.53 -9.83 -22.71
N ASP A 232 9.17 -9.51 -23.85
CA ASP A 232 9.16 -10.34 -25.06
C ASP A 232 9.80 -11.70 -24.83
N GLN A 233 10.83 -11.75 -23.99
CA GLN A 233 11.53 -12.99 -23.66
C GLN A 233 10.70 -13.95 -22.80
N TYR A 234 9.92 -13.42 -21.84
CA TYR A 234 9.27 -14.24 -20.81
C TYR A 234 7.74 -14.27 -20.90
N GLN A 235 7.14 -13.53 -21.82
CA GLN A 235 5.68 -13.52 -21.96
C GLN A 235 5.15 -14.89 -22.43
N THR A 236 3.96 -15.26 -21.93
CA THR A 236 3.18 -16.38 -22.42
C THR A 236 1.81 -15.88 -22.84
N ASN A 237 1.43 -16.14 -24.08
CA ASN A 237 0.17 -15.66 -24.67
C ASN A 237 -0.03 -14.13 -24.54
N GLY A 238 1.05 -13.36 -24.72
CA GLY A 238 1.01 -11.90 -24.64
C GLY A 238 0.94 -11.32 -23.23
N THR A 239 1.22 -12.11 -22.19
CA THR A 239 1.18 -11.66 -20.80
C THR A 239 2.34 -12.17 -19.95
N VAL A 240 2.63 -11.45 -18.87
CA VAL A 240 3.52 -11.87 -17.77
C VAL A 240 2.75 -11.77 -16.44
N MET A 241 3.24 -12.44 -15.40
CA MET A 241 2.60 -12.45 -14.09
C MET A 241 3.54 -11.95 -13.01
N PHE A 242 3.10 -10.96 -12.22
CA PHE A 242 3.68 -10.68 -10.91
C PHE A 242 2.97 -11.47 -9.83
N ARG A 243 3.73 -12.17 -9.00
CA ARG A 243 3.25 -12.80 -7.77
C ARG A 243 3.64 -11.96 -6.57
N TYR A 244 2.76 -11.95 -5.59
CA TYR A 244 2.94 -11.24 -4.32
C TYR A 244 2.57 -12.14 -3.15
N ASP A 245 3.27 -11.97 -2.05
CA ASP A 245 2.77 -12.33 -0.72
C ASP A 245 2.18 -11.09 -0.09
N THR A 246 0.86 -11.09 0.12
CA THR A 246 0.21 -10.06 0.92
C THR A 246 0.40 -10.41 2.39
N GLU A 247 1.21 -9.63 3.09
CA GLU A 247 1.50 -9.80 4.51
C GLU A 247 0.66 -8.86 5.34
N VAL A 248 0.05 -9.38 6.40
CA VAL A 248 -0.75 -8.64 7.37
C VAL A 248 -0.15 -8.84 8.75
N TYR A 249 0.41 -7.78 9.32
CA TYR A 249 0.86 -7.71 10.70
C TYR A 249 -0.27 -7.11 11.53
N LEU A 250 -0.88 -7.91 12.41
CA LEU A 250 -2.06 -7.52 13.18
C LEU A 250 -1.78 -7.58 14.67
N GLY A 251 -2.07 -6.49 15.39
CA GLY A 251 -1.87 -6.44 16.83
C GLY A 251 -2.59 -5.27 17.50
N LYS A 252 -2.35 -5.10 18.80
CA LYS A 252 -2.86 -3.98 19.63
C LYS A 252 -1.71 -3.04 19.99
N LEU A 253 -2.06 -1.80 20.40
CA LEU A 253 -1.10 -0.79 20.88
C LEU A 253 -1.14 -0.58 22.39
#